data_d174bd46d2aee5e3d255008653f1330f
#
_entry.id   d174bd46d2aee5e3d255008653f1330f
#
_cell.length_a   1.000
_cell.length_b   1.000
_cell.length_c   1.000
_cell.angle_alpha   90.00
_cell.angle_beta   90.00
_cell.angle_gamma   90.00
#
_symmetry.space_group_name_H-M   'P 1'
#
loop_
_entity.id
_entity.type
_entity.pdbx_description
1 polymer ?
#
loop_
_entity_poly.entity_id
_entity_poly.type
_entity_poly.pdbx_seq_one_letter_code
_entity_poly.pdbx_strand_id
1 'polypeptide(L)'
;MKQNTLLLNAIAVTAALAFSSMVAQAQDTTSKPASAENPAAALQHRYSFTTDASDSAGHADGTLEGAATISGGQVHLDGTRGTYVNLPGGLIAGDRAVTFEFWATLGANKNWARVFDQGSTNGDNGGHDLYFCPHGGAKDFRLTIMDPHPTERVITIPGNLDNQTNLYVACVLDPASGFMGIYTNGVLAASRKDLVSLASVDTNVFFLGRSLFASDAPLSGSIDEFRIYNTALSAAAISASFSNGPNAVFPTH
;
A
#
# COMPACT_ATOMS: atom_id res chain seq x y z
N MET A 1 -75.12 -17.26 -45.65
CA MET A 1 -74.10 -17.08 -44.59
C MET A 1 -72.91 -16.47 -45.28
N LYS A 2 -72.73 -15.16 -45.19
CA LYS A 2 -71.58 -14.46 -45.82
C LYS A 2 -70.74 -13.84 -44.69
N GLN A 3 -69.49 -14.24 -44.62
CA GLN A 3 -68.54 -13.63 -43.75
C GLN A 3 -67.95 -12.36 -44.40
N ASN A 4 -68.05 -11.25 -43.73
CA ASN A 4 -67.37 -10.03 -44.12
C ASN A 4 -66.08 -9.90 -43.32
N THR A 5 -65.00 -9.89 -44.03
CA THR A 5 -63.66 -9.64 -43.48
C THR A 5 -63.38 -8.15 -43.61
N LEU A 6 -63.22 -7.43 -42.50
CA LEU A 6 -62.81 -6.04 -42.49
C LEU A 6 -61.30 -6.02 -42.32
N LEU A 7 -60.59 -5.49 -43.32
CA LEU A 7 -59.16 -5.14 -43.20
C LEU A 7 -59.05 -3.81 -42.48
N LEU A 8 -58.34 -3.81 -41.36
CA LEU A 8 -57.91 -2.60 -40.66
C LEU A 8 -56.42 -2.29 -41.05
N ASN A 9 -56.27 -1.18 -41.76
CA ASN A 9 -54.99 -0.61 -42.05
C ASN A 9 -54.48 0.11 -40.80
N ALA A 10 -53.35 -0.37 -40.17
CA ALA A 10 -52.66 0.31 -39.13
C ALA A 10 -51.59 1.22 -39.74
N ILE A 11 -51.71 2.51 -39.55
CA ILE A 11 -50.75 3.53 -39.91
C ILE A 11 -49.83 3.63 -38.72
N ALA A 12 -48.57 3.19 -38.87
CA ALA A 12 -47.49 3.38 -37.84
C ALA A 12 -46.94 4.80 -37.97
N VAL A 13 -47.22 5.63 -36.99
CA VAL A 13 -46.55 6.93 -36.82
C VAL A 13 -45.32 6.70 -35.91
N THR A 14 -44.14 6.73 -36.51
CA THR A 14 -42.87 6.74 -35.79
C THR A 14 -42.58 8.16 -35.32
N ALA A 15 -42.78 8.43 -34.02
CA ALA A 15 -42.28 9.64 -33.37
C ALA A 15 -40.84 9.40 -32.91
N ALA A 16 -39.89 10.05 -33.59
CA ALA A 16 -38.49 10.10 -33.16
C ALA A 16 -38.37 11.12 -32.02
N LEU A 17 -38.22 10.63 -30.80
CA LEU A 17 -37.85 11.45 -29.66
C LEU A 17 -36.31 11.64 -29.66
N ALA A 18 -35.88 12.82 -30.07
CA ALA A 18 -34.49 13.24 -29.89
C ALA A 18 -34.25 13.57 -28.40
N PHE A 19 -33.58 12.68 -27.67
CA PHE A 19 -33.01 13.00 -26.36
C PHE A 19 -31.74 13.79 -26.56
N SER A 20 -31.76 15.12 -26.39
CA SER A 20 -30.61 15.94 -26.18
C SER A 20 -30.12 15.70 -24.77
N SER A 21 -29.09 14.87 -24.61
CA SER A 21 -28.32 14.75 -23.35
C SER A 21 -27.48 16.02 -23.20
N MET A 22 -27.92 16.97 -22.42
CA MET A 22 -27.06 18.01 -21.84
C MET A 22 -26.17 17.33 -20.79
N VAL A 23 -24.96 16.99 -21.20
CA VAL A 23 -23.88 16.73 -20.26
C VAL A 23 -23.47 18.08 -19.67
N ALA A 24 -23.93 18.36 -18.47
CA ALA A 24 -23.42 19.46 -17.69
C ALA A 24 -21.96 19.10 -17.30
N GLN A 25 -20.98 19.66 -18.01
CA GLN A 25 -19.59 19.67 -17.57
C GLN A 25 -19.53 20.65 -16.39
N ALA A 26 -19.49 20.09 -15.18
CA ALA A 26 -19.02 20.82 -14.02
C ALA A 26 -17.52 21.09 -14.24
N GLN A 27 -17.16 22.27 -14.68
CA GLN A 27 -15.80 22.76 -14.63
C GLN A 27 -15.48 23.06 -13.17
N ASP A 28 -14.80 22.10 -12.53
CA ASP A 28 -14.13 22.35 -11.25
C ASP A 28 -12.87 23.21 -11.54
N THR A 29 -13.04 24.52 -11.46
CA THR A 29 -11.97 25.49 -11.63
C THR A 29 -11.45 25.88 -10.25
N THR A 30 -10.65 25.01 -9.61
CA THR A 30 -9.63 25.43 -8.63
C THR A 30 -8.82 24.22 -8.11
N SER A 31 -8.25 23.41 -8.95
CA SER A 31 -7.08 22.64 -8.58
C SER A 31 -5.91 23.12 -9.42
N LYS A 32 -4.98 23.86 -8.77
CA LYS A 32 -3.61 23.99 -9.29
C LYS A 32 -3.19 22.59 -9.73
N PRO A 33 -2.74 22.37 -10.97
CA PRO A 33 -2.23 21.07 -11.36
C PRO A 33 -1.15 20.70 -10.35
N ALA A 34 -1.33 19.60 -9.63
CA ALA A 34 -0.26 19.01 -8.87
C ALA A 34 0.92 18.92 -9.83
N SER A 35 2.04 19.55 -9.51
CA SER A 35 3.27 19.41 -10.27
C SER A 35 3.44 17.91 -10.47
N ALA A 36 3.62 17.47 -11.73
CA ALA A 36 3.81 16.06 -12.03
C ALA A 36 4.91 15.56 -11.10
N GLU A 37 4.51 14.76 -10.09
CA GLU A 37 5.45 14.21 -9.15
C GLU A 37 6.44 13.38 -9.94
N ASN A 38 7.73 13.67 -9.77
CA ASN A 38 8.78 12.79 -10.26
C ASN A 38 9.03 11.73 -9.17
N PRO A 39 8.48 10.52 -9.28
CA PRO A 39 8.64 9.48 -8.26
C PRO A 39 10.10 9.13 -8.02
N ALA A 40 10.95 9.26 -9.05
CA ALA A 40 12.38 9.01 -8.91
C ALA A 40 13.06 10.00 -7.95
N ALA A 41 12.66 11.27 -7.99
CA ALA A 41 13.22 12.30 -7.09
C ALA A 41 12.73 12.14 -5.65
N ALA A 42 11.59 11.46 -5.43
CA ALA A 42 11.02 11.22 -4.13
C ALA A 42 11.42 9.86 -3.51
N LEU A 43 12.06 8.97 -4.28
CA LEU A 43 12.52 7.68 -3.80
C LEU A 43 13.69 7.87 -2.84
N GLN A 44 13.45 7.58 -1.57
CA GLN A 44 14.41 7.75 -0.48
C GLN A 44 15.21 6.49 -0.20
N HIS A 45 14.52 5.33 -0.18
CA HIS A 45 15.11 4.03 0.13
C HIS A 45 14.58 2.96 -0.80
N ARG A 46 15.48 2.05 -1.23
CA ARG A 46 15.12 0.93 -2.11
C ARG A 46 15.91 -0.33 -1.78
N TYR A 47 15.19 -1.36 -1.39
CA TYR A 47 15.70 -2.70 -1.10
C TYR A 47 15.17 -3.67 -2.16
N SER A 48 16.03 -4.07 -3.11
CA SER A 48 15.64 -4.94 -4.23
C SER A 48 15.86 -6.42 -3.96
N PHE A 49 16.57 -6.76 -2.90
CA PHE A 49 16.90 -8.14 -2.50
C PHE A 49 17.45 -9.01 -3.65
N THR A 50 18.10 -8.37 -4.64
CA THR A 50 18.66 -9.08 -5.79
C THR A 50 19.84 -9.93 -5.36
N THR A 51 20.72 -9.41 -4.52
CA THR A 51 21.93 -10.07 -4.02
C THR A 51 22.06 -9.99 -2.51
N ASP A 52 21.58 -8.90 -1.91
CA ASP A 52 21.69 -8.57 -0.49
C ASP A 52 20.55 -7.65 -0.05
N ALA A 53 20.62 -7.14 1.18
CA ALA A 53 19.66 -6.19 1.74
C ALA A 53 20.17 -4.74 1.66
N SER A 54 21.01 -4.40 0.69
CA SER A 54 21.50 -3.04 0.51
C SER A 54 20.40 -2.09 0.05
N ASP A 55 20.51 -0.84 0.50
CA ASP A 55 19.66 0.28 0.07
C ASP A 55 20.31 0.97 -1.13
N SER A 56 19.78 0.71 -2.30
CA SER A 56 20.32 1.24 -3.56
C SER A 56 20.01 2.72 -3.81
N ALA A 57 19.18 3.36 -2.99
CA ALA A 57 18.83 4.77 -3.10
C ALA A 57 19.41 5.62 -1.96
N GLY A 58 19.19 5.25 -0.70
CA GLY A 58 19.52 6.06 0.48
C GLY A 58 20.77 5.62 1.24
N HIS A 59 21.40 4.51 0.91
CA HIS A 59 22.56 3.93 1.61
C HIS A 59 22.32 3.53 3.08
N ALA A 60 21.06 3.23 3.43
CA ALA A 60 20.66 2.73 4.74
C ALA A 60 20.48 1.21 4.68
N ASP A 61 21.60 0.49 4.52
CA ASP A 61 21.61 -0.96 4.31
C ASP A 61 20.93 -1.74 5.43
N GLY A 62 20.11 -2.71 5.06
CA GLY A 62 19.47 -3.64 5.97
C GLY A 62 20.37 -4.83 6.34
N THR A 63 20.00 -5.53 7.40
CA THR A 63 20.65 -6.78 7.82
C THR A 63 19.65 -7.92 7.87
N LEU A 64 20.07 -9.10 7.43
CA LEU A 64 19.27 -10.32 7.54
C LEU A 64 19.44 -10.91 8.93
N GLU A 65 18.34 -11.26 9.58
CA GLU A 65 18.32 -11.84 10.90
C GLU A 65 17.75 -13.26 10.91
N GLY A 66 18.30 -14.09 11.76
CA GLY A 66 17.86 -15.48 11.93
C GLY A 66 18.06 -16.33 10.68
N ALA A 67 16.98 -16.93 10.18
CA ALA A 67 16.98 -17.78 9.00
C ALA A 67 16.57 -17.03 7.70
N ALA A 68 16.57 -15.69 7.72
CA ALA A 68 16.30 -14.91 6.52
C ALA A 68 17.38 -15.16 5.46
N THR A 69 16.97 -15.42 4.23
CA THR A 69 17.88 -15.70 3.11
C THR A 69 17.46 -14.93 1.87
N ILE A 70 18.43 -14.62 1.00
CA ILE A 70 18.15 -14.01 -0.30
C ILE A 70 18.44 -15.03 -1.40
N SER A 71 17.46 -15.26 -2.25
CA SER A 71 17.62 -16.07 -3.45
C SER A 71 16.54 -15.71 -4.49
N GLY A 72 16.85 -15.87 -5.77
CA GLY A 72 15.92 -15.58 -6.86
C GLY A 72 15.44 -14.12 -6.91
N GLY A 73 16.23 -13.18 -6.36
CA GLY A 73 15.86 -11.75 -6.30
C GLY A 73 14.82 -11.41 -5.22
N GLN A 74 14.75 -12.22 -4.17
CA GLN A 74 13.79 -12.03 -3.07
C GLN A 74 14.43 -12.35 -1.73
N VAL A 75 14.04 -11.66 -0.67
CA VAL A 75 14.29 -12.11 0.69
C VAL A 75 13.20 -13.08 1.12
N HIS A 76 13.61 -14.25 1.62
CA HIS A 76 12.72 -15.30 2.11
C HIS A 76 12.66 -15.29 3.62
N LEU A 77 11.43 -15.30 4.16
CA LEU A 77 11.11 -15.29 5.58
C LEU A 77 10.28 -16.53 5.89
N ASP A 78 10.81 -17.40 6.76
CA ASP A 78 10.25 -18.73 7.03
C ASP A 78 9.11 -18.77 8.07
N GLY A 79 8.75 -17.63 8.63
CA GLY A 79 7.73 -17.55 9.68
C GLY A 79 8.19 -18.04 11.05
N THR A 80 9.49 -18.21 11.26
CA THR A 80 10.04 -18.53 12.59
C THR A 80 10.46 -17.26 13.35
N ARG A 81 10.39 -17.31 14.69
CA ARG A 81 10.80 -16.18 15.50
C ARG A 81 12.27 -15.88 15.32
N GLY A 82 12.59 -14.61 15.12
CA GLY A 82 13.94 -14.15 14.88
C GLY A 82 14.32 -14.09 13.40
N THR A 83 13.45 -14.55 12.48
CA THR A 83 13.66 -14.42 11.03
C THR A 83 12.98 -13.15 10.52
N TYR A 84 13.77 -12.16 10.10
CA TYR A 84 13.30 -10.86 9.59
C TYR A 84 14.43 -10.09 8.91
N VAL A 85 14.11 -8.95 8.29
CA VAL A 85 15.11 -7.96 7.88
C VAL A 85 15.08 -6.80 8.86
N ASN A 86 16.23 -6.45 9.40
CA ASN A 86 16.40 -5.27 10.25
C ASN A 86 16.90 -4.11 9.38
N LEU A 87 16.08 -3.10 9.21
CA LEU A 87 16.44 -1.86 8.55
C LEU A 87 16.90 -0.82 9.59
N PRO A 88 17.78 0.11 9.22
CA PRO A 88 18.18 1.19 10.12
C PRO A 88 16.99 2.00 10.61
N GLY A 89 17.10 2.56 11.80
CA GLY A 89 16.15 3.56 12.28
C GLY A 89 16.29 4.88 11.53
N GLY A 90 15.24 5.72 11.63
CA GLY A 90 15.26 7.07 11.08
C GLY A 90 14.86 7.20 9.60
N LEU A 91 14.47 6.11 8.92
CA LEU A 91 14.23 6.12 7.47
C LEU A 91 13.18 7.13 6.99
N ILE A 92 12.21 7.48 7.85
CA ILE A 92 11.19 8.51 7.53
C ILE A 92 11.22 9.69 8.51
N ALA A 93 12.34 9.85 9.24
CA ALA A 93 12.45 10.91 10.24
C ALA A 93 12.40 12.29 9.58
N GLY A 94 11.40 13.10 9.96
CA GLY A 94 11.21 14.44 9.41
C GLY A 94 10.40 14.50 8.12
N ASP A 95 9.96 13.37 7.57
CA ASP A 95 9.10 13.35 6.39
C ASP A 95 7.72 13.92 6.70
N ARG A 96 7.20 14.69 5.76
CA ARG A 96 5.87 15.31 5.86
C ARG A 96 4.78 14.44 5.27
N ALA A 97 5.13 13.57 4.36
CA ALA A 97 4.30 12.54 3.76
C ALA A 97 5.19 11.36 3.38
N VAL A 98 4.62 10.17 3.31
CA VAL A 98 5.39 8.98 2.95
C VAL A 98 4.54 8.02 2.12
N THR A 99 5.19 7.31 1.22
CA THR A 99 4.62 6.15 0.56
C THR A 99 5.56 4.96 0.72
N PHE A 100 5.02 3.85 1.20
CA PHE A 100 5.70 2.54 1.20
C PHE A 100 5.15 1.72 0.05
N GLU A 101 6.02 1.16 -0.77
CA GLU A 101 5.66 0.18 -1.81
C GLU A 101 6.38 -1.12 -1.55
N PHE A 102 5.71 -2.23 -1.79
CA PHE A 102 6.36 -3.54 -1.79
C PHE A 102 5.70 -4.52 -2.75
N TRP A 103 6.51 -5.46 -3.24
CA TRP A 103 6.07 -6.66 -3.93
C TRP A 103 6.41 -7.85 -3.07
N ALA A 104 5.43 -8.74 -2.85
CA ALA A 104 5.60 -9.87 -1.96
C ALA A 104 4.82 -11.10 -2.43
N THR A 105 5.31 -12.26 -2.04
CA THR A 105 4.57 -13.52 -2.06
C THR A 105 4.36 -13.94 -0.62
N LEU A 106 3.11 -13.99 -0.19
CA LEU A 106 2.75 -14.24 1.19
C LEU A 106 2.33 -15.70 1.38
N GLY A 107 2.88 -16.35 2.40
CA GLY A 107 2.45 -17.68 2.81
C GLY A 107 1.16 -17.69 3.63
N ALA A 108 0.84 -18.81 4.24
CA ALA A 108 -0.23 -18.90 5.23
C ALA A 108 0.24 -18.28 6.55
N ASN A 109 -0.09 -17.02 6.76
CA ASN A 109 0.33 -16.26 7.93
C ASN A 109 -0.60 -16.49 9.12
N LYS A 110 -0.06 -16.35 10.32
CA LYS A 110 -0.86 -16.26 11.55
C LYS A 110 -1.27 -14.82 11.81
N ASN A 111 -2.26 -14.66 12.68
CA ASN A 111 -2.73 -13.34 13.09
C ASN A 111 -1.57 -12.44 13.54
N TRP A 112 -1.62 -11.18 13.11
CA TRP A 112 -0.70 -10.13 13.49
C TRP A 112 0.71 -10.25 12.92
N ALA A 113 0.95 -11.10 11.93
CA ALA A 113 2.19 -11.01 11.14
C ALA A 113 2.30 -9.63 10.47
N ARG A 114 3.51 -9.11 10.33
CA ARG A 114 3.78 -7.81 9.72
C ARG A 114 4.61 -7.96 8.45
N VAL A 115 4.23 -7.25 7.38
CA VAL A 115 5.14 -7.05 6.25
C VAL A 115 6.21 -6.05 6.66
N PHE A 116 5.78 -4.91 7.21
CA PHE A 116 6.68 -3.97 7.85
C PHE A 116 6.10 -3.46 9.17
N ASP A 117 6.98 -3.08 10.09
CA ASP A 117 6.65 -2.46 11.36
C ASP A 117 7.76 -1.49 11.76
N GLN A 118 7.41 -0.23 11.95
CA GLN A 118 8.32 0.84 12.33
C GLN A 118 7.84 1.49 13.62
N GLY A 119 8.76 1.78 14.52
CA GLY A 119 8.42 2.43 15.76
C GLY A 119 9.55 2.41 16.78
N SER A 120 9.23 2.12 18.05
CA SER A 120 10.18 1.99 19.14
C SER A 120 10.00 0.67 19.87
N THR A 121 11.13 0.06 20.27
CA THR A 121 11.14 -1.12 21.12
C THR A 121 11.07 -0.78 22.61
N ASN A 122 10.90 0.47 22.97
CA ASN A 122 10.79 0.92 24.36
C ASN A 122 9.50 0.43 25.00
N GLY A 123 9.55 -0.76 25.58
CA GLY A 123 8.46 -1.42 26.30
C GLY A 123 7.62 -2.33 25.40
N ASP A 124 8.07 -3.48 25.18
CA ASP A 124 7.45 -4.72 24.63
C ASP A 124 6.14 -4.70 23.80
N ASN A 125 5.51 -3.56 23.58
CA ASN A 125 4.14 -3.44 23.04
C ASN A 125 3.96 -2.32 22.03
N GLY A 126 4.95 -1.96 21.22
CA GLY A 126 4.81 -0.89 20.22
C GLY A 126 4.03 0.33 20.78
N GLY A 127 4.51 1.51 20.75
CA GLY A 127 3.79 2.62 21.40
C GLY A 127 3.37 3.71 20.43
N HIS A 128 4.18 3.91 19.43
CA HIS A 128 4.05 4.92 18.41
C HIS A 128 4.52 4.31 17.10
N ASP A 129 3.84 3.28 16.66
CA ASP A 129 4.24 2.48 15.50
C ASP A 129 3.37 2.69 14.27
N LEU A 130 3.95 2.41 13.14
CA LEU A 130 3.34 2.40 11.84
C LEU A 130 3.62 1.05 11.18
N TYR A 131 2.55 0.31 10.87
CA TYR A 131 2.72 -1.03 10.33
C TYR A 131 1.70 -1.42 9.26
N PHE A 132 2.10 -2.38 8.42
CA PHE A 132 1.19 -3.11 7.54
C PHE A 132 1.10 -4.58 7.96
N CYS A 133 -0.12 -5.01 8.24
CA CYS A 133 -0.45 -6.37 8.66
C CYS A 133 -1.29 -7.07 7.59
N PRO A 134 -0.78 -8.14 6.93
CA PRO A 134 -1.52 -8.87 5.91
C PRO A 134 -2.57 -9.83 6.47
N HIS A 135 -2.52 -10.15 7.76
CA HIS A 135 -3.44 -11.05 8.44
C HIS A 135 -3.74 -10.54 9.85
N GLY A 136 -4.76 -9.70 9.99
CA GLY A 136 -5.26 -9.21 11.26
C GLY A 136 -6.16 -10.22 11.98
N GLY A 137 -6.49 -9.91 13.24
CA GLY A 137 -7.25 -10.84 14.11
C GLY A 137 -8.68 -11.14 13.65
N ALA A 138 -9.27 -10.29 12.82
CA ALA A 138 -10.62 -10.47 12.27
C ALA A 138 -10.62 -11.06 10.85
N LYS A 139 -9.55 -11.69 10.40
CA LYS A 139 -9.31 -12.13 9.02
C LYS A 139 -9.40 -10.93 8.06
N ASP A 140 -8.67 -9.92 8.37
CA ASP A 140 -8.56 -8.68 7.63
C ASP A 140 -7.09 -8.41 7.32
N PHE A 141 -6.82 -7.48 6.42
CA PHE A 141 -5.51 -6.84 6.32
C PHE A 141 -5.63 -5.36 6.61
N ARG A 142 -4.55 -4.74 7.08
CA ARG A 142 -4.62 -3.39 7.60
C ARG A 142 -3.33 -2.60 7.52
N LEU A 143 -3.50 -1.27 7.41
CA LEU A 143 -2.47 -0.27 7.66
C LEU A 143 -2.85 0.49 8.93
N THR A 144 -1.93 0.60 9.87
CA THR A 144 -2.19 1.21 11.18
C THR A 144 -1.10 2.19 11.55
N ILE A 145 -1.51 3.35 12.09
CA ILE A 145 -0.66 4.25 12.89
C ILE A 145 -1.18 4.22 14.32
N MET A 146 -0.30 3.97 15.26
CA MET A 146 -0.54 4.13 16.70
C MET A 146 -0.11 5.52 17.15
N ASP A 147 -1.04 6.33 17.71
CA ASP A 147 -0.80 7.72 18.10
C ASP A 147 -1.55 8.12 19.39
N PRO A 148 -0.94 8.12 20.54
CA PRO A 148 -0.18 7.01 21.13
C PRO A 148 -1.12 5.83 21.44
N HIS A 149 -0.53 4.65 21.72
CA HIS A 149 -1.34 3.50 22.14
C HIS A 149 -2.22 3.85 23.36
N PRO A 150 -3.54 3.52 23.38
CA PRO A 150 -4.25 2.63 22.44
C PRO A 150 -4.99 3.36 21.29
N THR A 151 -4.69 4.62 21.01
CA THR A 151 -5.36 5.35 19.93
C THR A 151 -4.77 4.95 18.58
N GLU A 152 -5.60 4.37 17.72
CA GLU A 152 -5.19 3.93 16.39
C GLU A 152 -5.87 4.74 15.29
N ARG A 153 -5.11 5.03 14.23
CA ARG A 153 -5.65 5.37 12.90
C ARG A 153 -5.45 4.14 12.02
N VAL A 154 -6.52 3.43 11.74
CA VAL A 154 -6.46 2.15 11.02
C VAL A 154 -7.36 2.14 9.79
N ILE A 155 -6.84 1.63 8.67
CA ILE A 155 -7.62 1.14 7.55
C ILE A 155 -7.67 -0.37 7.69
N THR A 156 -8.87 -0.93 7.74
CA THR A 156 -9.12 -2.37 7.83
C THR A 156 -9.92 -2.80 6.60
N ILE A 157 -9.43 -3.81 5.90
CA ILE A 157 -10.08 -4.36 4.70
C ILE A 157 -10.40 -5.84 4.98
N PRO A 158 -11.67 -6.27 4.85
CA PRO A 158 -12.05 -7.67 5.06
C PRO A 158 -11.31 -8.63 4.12
N GLY A 159 -11.00 -9.81 4.60
CA GLY A 159 -10.15 -10.79 3.94
C GLY A 159 -8.68 -10.59 4.30
N ASN A 160 -7.94 -11.68 4.46
CA ASN A 160 -6.49 -11.63 4.62
C ASN A 160 -5.79 -11.77 3.25
N LEU A 161 -4.49 -11.51 3.23
CA LEU A 161 -3.67 -11.62 2.03
C LEU A 161 -2.85 -12.92 2.00
N ASP A 162 -3.27 -13.94 2.73
CA ASP A 162 -2.60 -15.23 2.77
C ASP A 162 -2.57 -15.90 1.39
N ASN A 163 -1.45 -16.56 1.10
CA ASN A 163 -1.22 -17.30 -0.13
C ASN A 163 -1.34 -16.45 -1.41
N GLN A 164 -1.23 -15.12 -1.31
CA GLN A 164 -1.12 -14.24 -2.47
C GLN A 164 0.30 -14.30 -3.05
N THR A 165 0.40 -14.41 -4.37
CA THR A 165 1.67 -14.39 -5.09
C THR A 165 1.80 -13.12 -5.91
N ASN A 166 3.03 -12.59 -6.00
CA ASN A 166 3.32 -11.36 -6.74
C ASN A 166 2.39 -10.20 -6.39
N LEU A 167 2.01 -10.12 -5.12
CA LEU A 167 1.14 -9.06 -4.61
C LEU A 167 1.91 -7.75 -4.57
N TYR A 168 1.36 -6.71 -5.20
CA TYR A 168 1.82 -5.34 -5.02
C TYR A 168 0.94 -4.61 -4.01
N VAL A 169 1.55 -3.89 -3.09
CA VAL A 169 0.87 -2.99 -2.16
C VAL A 169 1.60 -1.66 -2.11
N ALA A 170 0.82 -0.56 -2.11
CA ALA A 170 1.30 0.75 -1.75
C ALA A 170 0.49 1.32 -0.58
N CYS A 171 1.19 1.85 0.42
CA CYS A 171 0.62 2.50 1.59
C CYS A 171 0.98 3.99 1.54
N VAL A 172 -0.02 4.84 1.35
CA VAL A 172 0.16 6.30 1.22
C VAL A 172 -0.31 7.01 2.48
N LEU A 173 0.54 7.88 3.02
CA LEU A 173 0.24 8.70 4.19
C LEU A 173 0.55 10.17 3.87
N ASP A 174 -0.49 11.01 3.85
CA ASP A 174 -0.39 12.45 3.60
C ASP A 174 -1.12 13.24 4.69
N PRO A 175 -0.43 13.61 5.78
CA PRO A 175 -1.00 14.43 6.83
C PRO A 175 -1.51 15.79 6.36
N ALA A 176 -0.91 16.38 5.31
CA ALA A 176 -1.31 17.71 4.82
C ALA A 176 -2.75 17.73 4.27
N SER A 177 -3.17 16.62 3.62
CA SER A 177 -4.55 16.43 3.17
C SER A 177 -5.40 15.58 4.14
N GLY A 178 -4.79 15.09 5.22
CA GLY A 178 -5.39 14.13 6.15
C GLY A 178 -5.57 12.73 5.56
N PHE A 179 -4.97 12.43 4.42
CA PHE A 179 -5.19 11.19 3.68
C PHE A 179 -4.30 10.05 4.16
N MET A 180 -4.91 8.88 4.30
CA MET A 180 -4.24 7.59 4.46
C MET A 180 -4.90 6.60 3.52
N GLY A 181 -4.11 5.82 2.78
CA GLY A 181 -4.65 4.90 1.75
C GLY A 181 -3.84 3.62 1.58
N ILE A 182 -4.55 2.55 1.25
CA ILE A 182 -3.97 1.27 0.82
C ILE A 182 -4.34 1.05 -0.64
N TYR A 183 -3.35 0.79 -1.47
CA TYR A 183 -3.50 0.35 -2.85
C TYR A 183 -3.04 -1.09 -2.96
N THR A 184 -3.78 -1.90 -3.72
CA THR A 184 -3.41 -3.26 -4.06
C THR A 184 -3.40 -3.41 -5.57
N ASN A 185 -2.33 -3.96 -6.13
CA ASN A 185 -2.18 -4.14 -7.58
C ASN A 185 -2.50 -2.88 -8.39
N GLY A 186 -2.00 -1.74 -7.92
CA GLY A 186 -2.11 -0.44 -8.57
C GLY A 186 -3.45 0.30 -8.39
N VAL A 187 -4.43 -0.28 -7.65
CA VAL A 187 -5.77 0.27 -7.47
C VAL A 187 -6.01 0.58 -5.98
N LEU A 188 -6.65 1.73 -5.70
CA LEU A 188 -7.04 2.09 -4.34
C LEU A 188 -8.04 1.08 -3.77
N ALA A 189 -7.63 0.35 -2.74
CA ALA A 189 -8.46 -0.63 -2.06
C ALA A 189 -9.30 0.00 -0.94
N ALA A 190 -8.71 0.90 -0.15
CA ALA A 190 -9.42 1.66 0.87
C ALA A 190 -8.64 2.90 1.29
N SER A 191 -9.34 3.89 1.84
CA SER A 191 -8.72 5.11 2.39
C SER A 191 -9.53 5.67 3.55
N ARG A 192 -8.87 6.55 4.34
CA ARG A 192 -9.50 7.38 5.36
C ARG A 192 -8.93 8.81 5.32
N LYS A 193 -9.62 9.77 5.94
CA LYS A 193 -9.27 11.20 5.90
C LYS A 193 -9.19 11.83 7.29
N ASP A 194 -8.50 11.19 8.22
CA ASP A 194 -8.27 11.73 9.57
C ASP A 194 -6.83 11.55 10.05
N LEU A 195 -5.91 11.38 9.14
CA LEU A 195 -4.49 11.33 9.44
C LEU A 195 -4.00 12.73 9.87
N VAL A 196 -3.40 12.82 11.05
CA VAL A 196 -3.02 14.13 11.63
C VAL A 196 -1.52 14.43 11.52
N SER A 197 -0.65 13.45 11.71
CA SER A 197 0.80 13.66 11.68
C SER A 197 1.55 12.34 11.54
N LEU A 198 2.75 12.40 10.95
CA LEU A 198 3.75 11.33 11.03
C LEU A 198 4.74 11.54 12.20
N ALA A 199 4.74 12.74 12.79
CA ALA A 199 5.67 13.09 13.87
C ALA A 199 5.41 12.32 15.18
N SER A 200 4.24 11.67 15.31
CA SER A 200 3.92 10.80 16.44
C SER A 200 4.48 9.37 16.28
N VAL A 201 4.92 9.01 15.09
CA VAL A 201 5.52 7.69 14.85
C VAL A 201 6.98 7.71 15.29
N ASP A 202 7.35 6.80 16.17
CA ASP A 202 8.75 6.59 16.53
C ASP A 202 9.50 5.99 15.33
N THR A 203 10.74 6.42 15.14
CA THR A 203 11.56 5.96 14.00
C THR A 203 12.80 5.20 14.41
N ASN A 204 12.86 4.71 15.66
CA ASN A 204 14.05 4.12 16.23
C ASN A 204 14.46 2.79 15.59
N VAL A 205 13.46 2.02 15.15
CA VAL A 205 13.65 0.72 14.51
C VAL A 205 12.67 0.54 13.36
N PHE A 206 13.07 -0.27 12.38
CA PHE A 206 12.24 -0.62 11.25
C PHE A 206 12.48 -2.09 10.84
N PHE A 207 11.43 -2.91 10.87
CA PHE A 207 11.52 -4.33 10.56
C PHE A 207 10.68 -4.70 9.35
N LEU A 208 11.22 -5.61 8.51
CA LEU A 208 10.42 -6.33 7.53
C LEU A 208 10.25 -7.77 8.01
N GLY A 209 9.02 -8.23 8.10
CA GLY A 209 8.68 -9.58 8.53
C GLY A 209 8.57 -9.82 10.03
N ARG A 210 8.72 -8.76 10.84
CA ARG A 210 8.64 -8.83 12.30
C ARG A 210 7.75 -7.73 12.85
N SER A 211 6.97 -8.06 13.90
CA SER A 211 6.23 -7.09 14.71
C SER A 211 7.08 -6.52 15.85
N LEU A 212 6.79 -5.27 16.23
CA LEU A 212 7.29 -4.66 17.46
C LEU A 212 6.66 -5.28 18.71
N PHE A 213 5.50 -5.91 18.57
CA PHE A 213 4.86 -6.67 19.63
C PHE A 213 5.48 -8.07 19.72
N ALA A 214 6.13 -8.37 20.85
CA ALA A 214 6.85 -9.64 21.03
C ALA A 214 5.95 -10.89 20.93
N SER A 215 4.65 -10.75 21.21
CA SER A 215 3.67 -11.84 21.12
C SER A 215 3.21 -12.17 19.69
N ASP A 216 3.33 -11.20 18.77
CA ASP A 216 2.83 -11.34 17.41
C ASP A 216 3.61 -12.38 16.60
N ALA A 217 2.96 -12.91 15.57
CA ALA A 217 3.57 -13.91 14.71
C ALA A 217 4.57 -13.26 13.74
N PRO A 218 5.68 -13.93 13.44
CA PRO A 218 6.57 -13.55 12.34
C PRO A 218 5.92 -13.83 11.00
N LEU A 219 6.34 -13.11 9.95
CA LEU A 219 5.87 -13.27 8.59
C LEU A 219 6.45 -14.53 7.94
N SER A 220 5.59 -15.27 7.24
CA SER A 220 5.99 -16.33 6.31
C SER A 220 5.73 -15.88 4.87
N GLY A 221 6.76 -15.90 4.04
CA GLY A 221 6.66 -15.45 2.65
C GLY A 221 7.98 -14.96 2.09
N SER A 222 7.92 -14.18 1.01
CA SER A 222 9.08 -13.49 0.46
C SER A 222 8.73 -12.06 0.05
N ILE A 223 9.73 -11.18 0.09
CA ILE A 223 9.62 -9.81 -0.39
C ILE A 223 10.62 -9.64 -1.54
N ASP A 224 10.12 -9.19 -2.67
CA ASP A 224 10.86 -8.98 -3.90
C ASP A 224 11.51 -7.60 -3.91
N GLU A 225 10.73 -6.60 -3.52
CA GLU A 225 11.14 -5.22 -3.51
C GLU A 225 10.42 -4.48 -2.36
N PHE A 226 11.14 -3.56 -1.70
CA PHE A 226 10.59 -2.63 -0.73
C PHE A 226 11.13 -1.23 -0.98
N ARG A 227 10.23 -0.24 -1.09
CA ARG A 227 10.58 1.16 -1.38
C ARG A 227 9.92 2.11 -0.41
N ILE A 228 10.64 3.19 -0.10
CA ILE A 228 10.13 4.30 0.72
C ILE A 228 10.32 5.59 -0.08
N TYR A 229 9.23 6.34 -0.23
CA TYR A 229 9.22 7.66 -0.86
C TYR A 229 8.87 8.73 0.19
N ASN A 230 9.56 9.86 0.19
CA ASN A 230 9.30 10.99 1.08
C ASN A 230 8.14 11.89 0.61
N THR A 231 7.19 11.31 -0.08
CA THR A 231 6.00 11.98 -0.61
C THR A 231 4.81 11.03 -0.67
N ALA A 232 3.61 11.61 -0.73
CA ALA A 232 2.39 10.89 -1.06
C ALA A 232 2.33 10.71 -2.58
N LEU A 233 2.63 9.51 -3.08
CA LEU A 233 2.51 9.21 -4.49
C LEU A 233 1.05 9.32 -4.96
N SER A 234 0.86 9.86 -6.15
CA SER A 234 -0.44 9.92 -6.80
C SER A 234 -0.91 8.52 -7.23
N ALA A 235 -2.24 8.33 -7.38
CA ALA A 235 -2.81 7.08 -7.88
C ALA A 235 -2.23 6.70 -9.26
N ALA A 236 -1.91 7.69 -10.11
CA ALA A 236 -1.30 7.45 -11.42
C ALA A 236 0.13 6.93 -11.29
N ALA A 237 0.94 7.50 -10.37
CA ALA A 237 2.30 7.03 -10.09
C ALA A 237 2.29 5.59 -9.55
N ILE A 238 1.39 5.29 -8.62
CA ILE A 238 1.22 3.94 -8.04
C ILE A 238 0.80 2.92 -9.11
N SER A 239 -0.15 3.28 -9.98
CA SER A 239 -0.57 2.42 -11.09
C SER A 239 0.58 2.17 -12.09
N ALA A 240 1.38 3.20 -12.38
CA ALA A 240 2.57 3.06 -13.21
C ALA A 240 3.65 2.19 -12.56
N SER A 241 3.89 2.37 -11.25
CA SER A 241 4.83 1.53 -10.48
C SER A 241 4.44 0.05 -10.55
N PHE A 242 3.17 -0.25 -10.26
CA PHE A 242 2.64 -1.61 -10.40
C PHE A 242 2.84 -2.19 -11.81
N SER A 243 2.51 -1.41 -12.85
CA SER A 243 2.60 -1.86 -14.25
C SER A 243 4.03 -2.12 -14.70
N ASN A 244 5.00 -1.35 -14.17
CA ASN A 244 6.42 -1.50 -14.48
C ASN A 244 7.07 -2.67 -13.72
N GLY A 245 6.48 -3.12 -12.62
CA GLY A 245 6.97 -4.23 -11.81
C GLY A 245 8.09 -3.86 -10.83
N PRO A 246 8.55 -4.85 -10.01
CA PRO A 246 9.44 -4.61 -8.88
C PRO A 246 10.82 -4.08 -9.26
N ASN A 247 11.36 -4.51 -10.40
CA ASN A 247 12.74 -4.16 -10.81
C ASN A 247 12.85 -2.87 -11.62
N ALA A 248 11.72 -2.21 -11.92
CA ALA A 248 11.74 -0.97 -12.66
C ALA A 248 12.06 0.20 -11.73
N VAL A 249 13.11 0.94 -12.06
CA VAL A 249 13.42 2.24 -11.44
C VAL A 249 12.87 3.34 -12.36
N PHE A 250 12.21 4.32 -11.77
CA PHE A 250 11.83 5.51 -12.53
C PHE A 250 13.11 6.23 -13.00
N PRO A 251 13.22 6.64 -14.28
CA PRO A 251 14.39 7.37 -14.73
C PRO A 251 14.51 8.69 -13.94
N THR A 252 15.70 8.94 -13.42
CA THR A 252 16.08 10.27 -12.90
C THR A 252 16.36 11.16 -14.12
N HIS A 253 15.51 12.13 -14.37
CA HIS A 253 15.70 13.13 -15.43
C HIS A 253 16.46 14.33 -14.91
#